data_f6e6baea6294e85d5e38ef481cce2db1
#
_entry.id   f6e6baea6294e85d5e38ef481cce2db1
#
_cell.length_a   1.000
_cell.length_b   1.000
_cell.length_c   1.000
_cell.angle_alpha   90.00
_cell.angle_beta   90.00
_cell.angle_gamma   90.00
#
_symmetry.space_group_name_H-M   'P 1'
#
loop_
_entity.id
_entity.type
_entity.pdbx_description
1 polymer ?
#
loop_
_entity_poly.entity_id
_entity_poly.type
_entity_poly.pdbx_seq_one_letter_code
_entity_poly.pdbx_strand_id
1 'polypeptide(L)' 'MRFEITEVHVVDIPDSEVEEMKNPLEEIKDDAHWFIETYGREAWCEEVTRLGRQL' A
#
# COMPACT_ATOMS: atom_id res chain seq x y z
N MET A 1 19.09 3.86 16.19
CA MET A 1 18.09 2.80 16.52
C MET A 1 17.25 2.53 15.29
N ARG A 2 16.81 1.29 15.14
CA ARG A 2 16.01 0.89 13.99
C ARG A 2 14.55 0.68 14.41
N PHE A 3 13.66 1.21 13.61
CA PHE A 3 12.23 1.04 13.81
C PHE A 3 11.59 0.56 12.50
N GLU A 4 10.54 -0.21 12.63
CA GLU A 4 9.69 -0.57 11.52
C GLU A 4 8.36 0.16 11.68
N ILE A 5 7.92 0.82 10.62
CA ILE A 5 6.65 1.53 10.61
C ILE A 5 5.78 0.91 9.54
N THR A 6 4.62 0.41 9.95
CA THR A 6 3.65 -0.19 9.05
C THR A 6 2.53 0.80 8.78
N GLU A 7 2.31 1.12 7.53
CA GLU A 7 1.28 2.05 7.11
C GLU A 7 0.18 1.32 6.34
N VAL A 8 -1.04 1.82 6.49
CA VAL A 8 -2.19 1.36 5.72
C VAL A 8 -2.58 2.47 4.76
N HIS A 9 -2.68 2.14 3.48
CA HIS A 9 -3.08 3.08 2.44
C HIS A 9 -4.41 2.63 1.85
N VAL A 10 -5.35 3.55 1.75
CA VAL A 10 -6.64 3.30 1.10
C VAL A 10 -6.60 3.92 -0.27
N VAL A 11 -6.90 3.13 -1.29
CA VAL A 11 -6.99 3.59 -2.67
C VAL A 11 -8.41 3.40 -3.18
N ASP A 12 -8.89 4.39 -3.91
CA ASP A 12 -10.24 4.35 -4.48
C ASP A 12 -10.12 4.37 -6.00
N ILE A 13 -10.09 3.16 -6.57
CA ILE A 13 -9.87 2.97 -8.00
C ILE A 13 -11.22 2.94 -8.71
N PRO A 14 -11.39 3.73 -9.79
CA PRO A 14 -12.65 3.70 -10.54
C PRO A 14 -13.01 2.30 -11.03
N ASP A 15 -14.29 1.96 -11.00
CA ASP A 15 -14.78 0.65 -11.43
C ASP A 15 -14.38 0.31 -12.86
N SER A 16 -14.35 1.31 -13.75
CA SER A 16 -13.94 1.12 -15.13
C SER A 16 -12.50 0.63 -15.26
N GLU A 17 -11.62 1.09 -14.37
CA GLU A 17 -10.23 0.65 -14.35
C GLU A 17 -10.11 -0.78 -13.83
N VAL A 18 -10.88 -1.10 -12.81
CA VAL A 18 -10.90 -2.45 -12.21
C VAL A 18 -11.42 -3.48 -13.21
N GLU A 19 -12.44 -3.13 -13.97
CA GLU A 19 -13.04 -4.02 -14.96
C GLU A 19 -12.09 -4.39 -16.09
N GLU A 20 -11.15 -3.51 -16.40
CA GLU A 20 -10.14 -3.78 -17.43
C GLU A 20 -9.03 -4.69 -16.95
N MET A 21 -8.92 -4.91 -15.67
CA MET A 21 -7.88 -5.77 -15.08
C MET A 21 -8.32 -7.22 -15.07
N LYS A 22 -7.46 -8.12 -15.53
CA LYS A 22 -7.73 -9.55 -15.50
C LYS A 22 -7.70 -10.10 -14.09
N ASN A 23 -6.75 -9.62 -13.31
CA ASN A 23 -6.56 -10.08 -11.94
C ASN A 23 -6.28 -8.85 -11.06
N PRO A 24 -7.33 -8.11 -10.68
CA PRO A 24 -7.17 -6.81 -9.99
C PRO A 24 -6.27 -6.84 -8.77
N LEU A 25 -6.42 -7.83 -7.90
CA LEU A 25 -5.64 -7.91 -6.68
C LEU A 25 -4.15 -8.06 -6.96
N GLU A 26 -3.79 -8.88 -7.93
CA GLU A 26 -2.40 -9.09 -8.29
C GLU A 26 -1.80 -7.87 -8.98
N GLU A 27 -2.54 -7.26 -9.89
CA GLU A 27 -2.07 -6.08 -10.62
C GLU A 27 -1.88 -4.90 -9.68
N ILE A 28 -2.80 -4.70 -8.75
CA ILE A 28 -2.69 -3.64 -7.74
C ILE A 28 -1.50 -3.90 -6.82
N LYS A 29 -1.29 -5.15 -6.43
CA LYS A 29 -0.18 -5.52 -5.58
C LYS A 29 1.18 -5.30 -6.26
N ASP A 30 1.28 -5.63 -7.54
CA ASP A 30 2.51 -5.46 -8.31
C ASP A 30 2.88 -3.98 -8.51
N ASP A 31 1.87 -3.13 -8.69
CA ASP A 31 2.05 -1.70 -8.90
C ASP A 31 1.50 -0.86 -7.74
N ALA A 32 1.55 -1.40 -6.54
CA ALA A 32 0.95 -0.75 -5.37
C ALA A 32 1.36 0.71 -5.20
N HIS A 33 2.63 1.01 -5.40
CA HIS A 33 3.15 2.37 -5.25
C HIS A 33 2.48 3.34 -6.23
N TRP A 34 2.32 2.93 -7.47
CA TRP A 34 1.66 3.73 -8.49
C TRP A 34 0.19 3.99 -8.14
N PHE A 35 -0.51 2.95 -7.67
CA PHE A 35 -1.91 3.10 -7.27
C PHE A 35 -2.07 4.00 -6.05
N ILE A 36 -1.15 3.92 -5.10
CA ILE A 36 -1.16 4.79 -3.94
C ILE A 36 -0.96 6.24 -4.35
N GLU A 37 -0.02 6.52 -5.23
CA GLU A 37 0.23 7.88 -5.70
C GLU A 37 -0.91 8.45 -6.53
N THR A 38 -1.56 7.60 -7.33
CA THR A 38 -2.60 8.05 -8.26
C THR A 38 -3.97 8.14 -7.59
N TYR A 39 -4.32 7.16 -6.78
CA TYR A 39 -5.66 7.03 -6.20
C TYR A 39 -5.67 7.05 -4.67
N GLY A 40 -4.54 7.19 -4.03
CA GLY A 40 -4.47 7.17 -2.59
C GLY A 40 -5.27 8.30 -1.96
N ARG A 41 -6.13 7.96 -1.01
CA ARG A 41 -7.00 8.92 -0.33
C ARG A 41 -6.62 9.11 1.13
N GLU A 42 -6.20 8.04 1.78
CA GLU A 42 -5.88 8.05 3.19
C GLU A 42 -4.65 7.18 3.45
N ALA A 43 -3.89 7.60 4.43
CA ALA A 43 -2.77 6.79 4.92
C ALA A 43 -2.66 7.04 6.43
N TRP A 44 -2.40 5.99 7.18
CA TRP A 44 -2.16 6.11 8.61
C TRP A 44 -1.16 5.05 9.05
N CYS A 45 -0.48 5.37 10.14
CA CYS A 45 0.46 4.43 10.75
C CYS A 45 -0.33 3.42 11.58
N GLU A 46 -0.26 2.15 11.21
CA GLU A 46 -0.91 1.08 11.93
C GLU A 46 -0.09 0.58 13.10
N GLU A 47 1.21 0.50 12.88
CA GLU A 47 2.10 -0.05 13.89
C GLU A 47 3.49 0.58 13.78
N VAL A 48 4.09 0.84 14.93
CA VAL A 48 5.49 1.22 15.04
C VAL A 48 6.16 0.22 15.98
N THR A 49 7.14 -0.50 15.45
CA THR A 49 7.85 -1.51 16.20
C THR A 49 9.33 -1.17 16.26
N ARG A 50 9.90 -1.24 17.46
CA ARG A 50 11.33 -1.09 17.63
C ARG A 50 12.01 -2.41 17.32
N LEU A 51 12.86 -2.41 16.32
CA LEU A 51 13.62 -3.58 15.94
C LEU A 51 14.87 -3.71 16.79
N GLY A 52 15.19 -4.94 17.14
CA GLY A 52 16.40 -5.25 17.85
C GLY A 52 17.64 -4.91 17.03
N ARG A 53 18.75 -4.81 17.72
CA ARG A 53 20.03 -4.59 17.08
C ARG A 53 20.45 -5.83 16.31
N GLN A 54 20.70 -5.67 15.03
CA GLN A 54 21.23 -6.73 14.19
C GLN A 54 22.73 -6.55 14.04
N LEU A 55 23.42 -7.60 14.26
CA LEU A 55 24.87 -7.65 14.12
C LEU A 55 25.25 -8.27 12.79
#